data_8dd7aa10811d6e46b8c9ef1806391774
#
_entry.id   8dd7aa10811d6e46b8c9ef1806391774
#
_cell.length_a   1.000
_cell.length_b   1.000
_cell.length_c   1.000
_cell.angle_alpha   90.00
_cell.angle_beta   90.00
_cell.angle_gamma   90.00
#
_symmetry.space_group_name_H-M   'P 1'
#
loop_
_entity.id
_entity.type
_entity.pdbx_description
1 polymer ?
#
loop_
_entity_poly.entity_id
_entity_poly.type
_entity_poly.pdbx_seq_one_letter_code
_entity_poly.pdbx_strand_id
1 'polypeptide(L)'
;MPYACGIFWITSDLDPANNYNGWVLSRLGVGESLVKLNDELKVEACLADSWENVDETTWKFHIREGVTFSNGKAVDAEAAKASIERAISMNDRAAEYLKIDSMEANGQDLTIKTTEANAALLNNLVEPVFDVIDTTESEENIQTAPVCTGPYVVSGFTPEQTVTLAANPTYWDGTAGLDTITVTQIADADARAMAIQSGEIDLTNTIDNTSVTLFTDNEAYNVSSIISPRVNVAYMNQAETSPLHDLKLRKAVSYAVNRDAYADLIGGSAAHSAYSDSTPFGNDTITAYTYDEAKAAEILDNAGYKDVNNDGYREMPDGSELVLNYLQAADHGSADSAILATAVQSDLKNVGIHMEILSVENLSDYQTQGNFDLYTANDNSAPTGDPQIWLETMYTGLGTSGKKNLTG
;
A
#
# COMPACT_ATOMS: atom_id res chain seq x y z
N MET A 1 5.41 31.84 0.85
CA MET A 1 6.27 31.60 -0.33
C MET A 1 5.70 30.40 -1.07
N PRO A 2 5.73 30.39 -2.39
CA PRO A 2 5.38 29.17 -3.13
C PRO A 2 6.40 28.08 -2.82
N TYR A 3 5.94 26.84 -2.66
CA TYR A 3 6.73 25.66 -2.36
C TYR A 3 6.49 24.63 -3.45
N ALA A 4 7.54 24.00 -3.95
CA ALA A 4 7.46 23.04 -5.05
C ALA A 4 7.81 21.64 -4.57
N CYS A 5 6.93 20.68 -4.83
CA CYS A 5 7.12 19.27 -4.49
C CYS A 5 7.15 18.42 -5.75
N GLY A 6 8.08 17.47 -5.80
CA GLY A 6 8.09 16.42 -6.81
C GLY A 6 7.67 15.08 -6.20
N ILE A 7 6.64 14.44 -6.75
CA ILE A 7 6.20 13.12 -6.30
C ILE A 7 6.13 12.13 -7.46
N PHE A 8 6.16 10.84 -7.16
CA PHE A 8 6.20 9.81 -8.19
C PHE A 8 4.86 9.57 -8.89
N TRP A 9 3.72 9.93 -8.27
CA TRP A 9 2.40 9.62 -8.79
C TRP A 9 1.33 10.63 -8.40
N ILE A 10 0.62 11.14 -9.40
CA ILE A 10 -0.62 11.91 -9.30
C ILE A 10 -1.67 11.14 -10.12
N THR A 11 -2.87 11.04 -9.60
CA THR A 11 -3.98 10.31 -10.21
C THR A 11 -4.62 11.04 -11.40
N SER A 12 -5.43 10.32 -12.17
CA SER A 12 -6.22 10.90 -13.28
C SER A 12 -7.36 11.79 -12.80
N ASP A 13 -7.81 11.63 -11.57
CA ASP A 13 -8.79 12.47 -10.87
C ASP A 13 -8.49 12.47 -9.36
N LEU A 14 -9.16 13.32 -8.60
CA LEU A 14 -8.95 13.50 -7.16
C LEU A 14 -10.11 12.99 -6.30
N ASP A 15 -11.08 12.30 -6.87
CA ASP A 15 -12.19 11.72 -6.11
C ASP A 15 -11.69 10.63 -5.15
N PRO A 16 -11.80 10.79 -3.82
CA PRO A 16 -11.29 9.80 -2.87
C PRO A 16 -11.97 8.43 -2.99
N ALA A 17 -13.22 8.39 -3.50
CA ALA A 17 -13.93 7.13 -3.69
C ALA A 17 -13.43 6.33 -4.90
N ASN A 18 -12.69 6.93 -5.83
CA ASN A 18 -12.16 6.24 -7.00
C ASN A 18 -10.83 5.53 -6.67
N ASN A 19 -10.75 4.22 -6.89
CA ASN A 19 -9.53 3.43 -6.73
C ASN A 19 -8.77 3.72 -5.41
N TYR A 20 -7.57 4.30 -5.52
CA TYR A 20 -6.68 4.68 -4.41
C TYR A 20 -6.45 6.20 -4.35
N ASN A 21 -7.32 7.00 -5.00
CA ASN A 21 -7.14 8.45 -5.10
C ASN A 21 -7.17 9.15 -3.73
N GLY A 22 -7.91 8.63 -2.77
CA GLY A 22 -7.93 9.12 -1.39
C GLY A 22 -6.52 9.21 -0.78
N TRP A 23 -5.63 8.26 -1.08
CA TRP A 23 -4.24 8.30 -0.62
C TRP A 23 -3.43 9.49 -1.18
N VAL A 24 -3.74 9.92 -2.39
CA VAL A 24 -3.14 11.15 -2.96
C VAL A 24 -3.75 12.37 -2.26
N LEU A 25 -5.06 12.42 -2.15
CA LEU A 25 -5.80 13.54 -1.56
C LEU A 25 -5.37 13.81 -0.09
N SER A 26 -5.28 12.76 0.74
CA SER A 26 -4.81 12.88 2.13
C SER A 26 -3.36 13.35 2.21
N ARG A 27 -2.45 12.80 1.36
CA ARG A 27 -1.03 13.23 1.32
C ARG A 27 -0.86 14.67 0.87
N LEU A 28 -1.77 15.18 0.08
CA LEU A 28 -1.82 16.60 -0.30
C LEU A 28 -2.33 17.50 0.84
N GLY A 29 -2.79 16.93 1.96
CA GLY A 29 -3.37 17.67 3.06
C GLY A 29 -4.72 18.30 2.72
N VAL A 30 -5.49 17.67 1.83
CA VAL A 30 -6.80 18.14 1.38
C VAL A 30 -7.91 17.33 2.05
N GLY A 31 -7.82 15.99 2.00
CA GLY A 31 -8.78 15.07 2.59
C GLY A 31 -8.47 14.74 4.05
N GLU A 32 -9.50 14.59 4.86
CA GLU A 32 -9.46 14.09 6.23
C GLU A 32 -10.60 13.12 6.47
N SER A 33 -10.33 12.04 7.21
CA SER A 33 -11.34 11.06 7.62
C SER A 33 -11.79 11.27 9.08
N LEU A 34 -12.73 10.47 9.57
CA LEU A 34 -13.25 10.60 10.95
C LEU A 34 -12.15 10.46 11.98
N VAL A 35 -11.23 9.55 11.75
CA VAL A 35 -10.09 9.24 12.61
C VAL A 35 -8.83 9.09 11.76
N LYS A 36 -7.66 9.23 12.34
CA LYS A 36 -6.37 9.11 11.66
C LYS A 36 -5.42 8.19 12.44
N LEU A 37 -4.34 7.75 11.81
CA LEU A 37 -3.24 7.09 12.51
C LEU A 37 -2.19 8.11 12.97
N ASN A 38 -1.62 7.86 14.15
CA ASN A 38 -0.39 8.51 14.56
C ASN A 38 0.85 7.73 14.06
N ASP A 39 2.04 8.23 14.39
CA ASP A 39 3.33 7.62 14.00
C ASP A 39 3.54 6.21 14.57
N GLU A 40 2.78 5.83 15.60
CA GLU A 40 2.79 4.51 16.22
C GLU A 40 1.71 3.57 15.66
N LEU A 41 1.07 3.95 14.55
CA LEU A 41 -0.06 3.25 13.92
C LEU A 41 -1.27 3.06 14.83
N LYS A 42 -1.45 3.93 15.80
CA LYS A 42 -2.64 3.96 16.68
C LYS A 42 -3.64 4.97 16.17
N VAL A 43 -4.92 4.63 16.33
CA VAL A 43 -6.01 5.51 15.93
C VAL A 43 -6.10 6.72 16.86
N GLU A 44 -6.17 7.91 16.29
CA GLU A 44 -6.39 9.19 16.95
C GLU A 44 -7.60 9.93 16.40
N ALA A 45 -8.12 10.86 17.18
CA ALA A 45 -9.21 11.74 16.78
C ALA A 45 -8.80 12.63 15.58
N CYS A 46 -9.73 12.80 14.64
CA CYS A 46 -9.63 13.75 13.55
C CYS A 46 -10.96 14.51 13.44
N LEU A 47 -11.80 14.24 12.47
CA LEU A 47 -13.12 14.87 12.35
C LEU A 47 -14.12 14.34 13.39
N ALA A 48 -13.94 13.12 13.91
CA ALA A 48 -14.59 12.67 15.12
C ALA A 48 -13.67 12.94 16.32
N ASP A 49 -14.18 13.61 17.36
CA ASP A 49 -13.43 13.89 18.58
C ASP A 49 -13.58 12.81 19.65
N SER A 50 -14.59 11.96 19.52
CA SER A 50 -14.83 10.82 20.39
C SER A 50 -15.65 9.73 19.73
N TRP A 51 -15.53 8.50 20.23
CA TRP A 51 -16.29 7.34 19.76
C TRP A 51 -16.49 6.31 20.86
N GLU A 52 -17.49 5.46 20.67
CA GLU A 52 -17.83 4.36 21.58
C GLU A 52 -18.19 3.12 20.76
N ASN A 53 -17.60 1.98 21.11
CA ASN A 53 -18.09 0.67 20.68
C ASN A 53 -19.21 0.24 21.64
N VAL A 54 -20.47 0.34 21.20
CA VAL A 54 -21.66 0.07 22.04
C VAL A 54 -21.89 -1.43 22.22
N ASP A 55 -21.66 -2.19 21.14
CA ASP A 55 -21.73 -3.65 21.09
C ASP A 55 -20.91 -4.20 19.92
N GLU A 56 -20.92 -5.50 19.67
CA GLU A 56 -20.10 -6.16 18.64
C GLU A 56 -20.32 -5.61 17.22
N THR A 57 -21.47 -4.99 16.96
CA THR A 57 -21.88 -4.51 15.64
C THR A 57 -22.21 -3.02 15.61
N THR A 58 -22.19 -2.32 16.73
CA THR A 58 -22.65 -0.93 16.83
C THR A 58 -21.55 -0.01 17.35
N TRP A 59 -21.24 1.00 16.56
CA TRP A 59 -20.32 2.08 16.92
C TRP A 59 -21.02 3.42 16.87
N LYS A 60 -20.66 4.32 17.81
CA LYS A 60 -21.08 5.72 17.80
C LYS A 60 -19.88 6.63 17.71
N PHE A 61 -20.01 7.68 16.91
CA PHE A 61 -18.99 8.71 16.71
C PHE A 61 -19.62 10.07 16.99
N HIS A 62 -18.89 10.94 17.67
CA HIS A 62 -19.26 12.35 17.80
C HIS A 62 -18.39 13.18 16.86
N ILE A 63 -19.02 13.83 15.89
CA ILE A 63 -18.33 14.68 14.91
C ILE A 63 -18.02 16.03 15.57
N ARG A 64 -16.78 16.46 15.44
CA ARG A 64 -16.26 17.69 16.04
C ARG A 64 -17.11 18.90 15.65
N GLU A 65 -17.55 19.69 16.67
CA GLU A 65 -18.28 20.92 16.43
C GLU A 65 -17.39 22.00 15.82
N GLY A 66 -17.97 22.85 14.97
CA GLY A 66 -17.30 24.02 14.40
C GLY A 66 -16.40 23.74 13.20
N VAL A 67 -16.27 22.47 12.78
CA VAL A 67 -15.57 22.12 11.53
C VAL A 67 -16.41 22.54 10.32
N THR A 68 -15.74 23.11 9.34
CA THR A 68 -16.37 23.43 8.04
C THR A 68 -15.57 22.86 6.88
N PHE A 69 -16.25 22.51 5.83
CA PHE A 69 -15.61 22.33 4.53
C PHE A 69 -14.95 23.63 4.07
N SER A 70 -14.02 23.55 3.13
CA SER A 70 -13.32 24.71 2.56
C SER A 70 -14.25 25.72 1.86
N ASN A 71 -15.50 25.33 1.52
CA ASN A 71 -16.53 26.22 0.99
C ASN A 71 -17.40 26.86 2.09
N GLY A 72 -17.11 26.61 3.37
CA GLY A 72 -17.80 27.17 4.54
C GLY A 72 -19.06 26.44 4.99
N LYS A 73 -19.48 25.34 4.33
CA LYS A 73 -20.56 24.47 4.82
C LYS A 73 -20.10 23.73 6.06
N ALA A 74 -21.00 23.56 7.04
CA ALA A 74 -20.72 22.82 8.26
C ALA A 74 -20.49 21.32 7.97
N VAL A 75 -19.59 20.71 8.75
CA VAL A 75 -19.40 19.27 8.78
C VAL A 75 -20.13 18.72 10.00
N ASP A 76 -21.11 17.86 9.77
CA ASP A 76 -21.91 17.19 10.78
C ASP A 76 -21.99 15.68 10.50
N ALA A 77 -22.75 14.95 11.29
CA ALA A 77 -22.92 13.52 11.12
C ALA A 77 -23.58 13.13 9.78
N GLU A 78 -24.45 14.00 9.22
CA GLU A 78 -25.07 13.73 7.92
C GLU A 78 -24.05 13.89 6.77
N ALA A 79 -23.18 14.89 6.85
CA ALA A 79 -22.09 15.05 5.87
C ALA A 79 -21.10 13.86 5.90
N ALA A 80 -20.71 13.41 7.10
CA ALA A 80 -19.85 12.24 7.28
C ALA A 80 -20.52 10.98 6.74
N LYS A 81 -21.79 10.75 7.08
CA LYS A 81 -22.58 9.61 6.58
C LYS A 81 -22.67 9.63 5.05
N ALA A 82 -23.00 10.77 4.45
CA ALA A 82 -23.11 10.90 3.00
C ALA A 82 -21.80 10.57 2.27
N SER A 83 -20.65 10.99 2.83
CA SER A 83 -19.33 10.65 2.28
C SER A 83 -19.03 9.15 2.35
N ILE A 84 -19.32 8.51 3.49
CA ILE A 84 -19.12 7.07 3.68
C ILE A 84 -20.06 6.27 2.76
N GLU A 85 -21.36 6.64 2.67
CA GLU A 85 -22.32 5.98 1.78
C GLU A 85 -21.89 6.09 0.31
N ARG A 86 -21.39 7.26 -0.10
CA ARG A 86 -20.86 7.45 -1.45
C ARG A 86 -19.64 6.56 -1.70
N ALA A 87 -18.68 6.53 -0.78
CA ALA A 87 -17.49 5.68 -0.90
C ALA A 87 -17.87 4.20 -1.06
N ILE A 88 -18.79 3.70 -0.24
CA ILE A 88 -19.29 2.31 -0.31
C ILE A 88 -20.00 2.03 -1.65
N SER A 89 -20.75 3.00 -2.18
CA SER A 89 -21.48 2.81 -3.43
C SER A 89 -20.59 2.77 -4.67
N MET A 90 -19.36 3.33 -4.59
CA MET A 90 -18.45 3.48 -5.71
C MET A 90 -17.24 2.55 -5.65
N ASN A 91 -16.90 2.04 -4.46
CA ASN A 91 -15.67 1.30 -4.22
C ASN A 91 -15.94 0.03 -3.44
N ASP A 92 -15.81 -1.12 -4.10
CA ASP A 92 -16.06 -2.44 -3.50
C ASP A 92 -15.19 -2.66 -2.26
N ARG A 93 -13.95 -2.15 -2.25
CA ARG A 93 -13.03 -2.22 -1.10
C ARG A 93 -13.59 -1.47 0.10
N ALA A 94 -14.21 -0.29 -0.10
CA ALA A 94 -14.83 0.46 0.98
C ALA A 94 -15.99 -0.32 1.61
N ALA A 95 -16.81 -0.97 0.79
CA ALA A 95 -17.90 -1.81 1.27
C ALA A 95 -17.39 -3.00 2.11
N GLU A 96 -16.33 -3.67 1.67
CA GLU A 96 -15.72 -4.79 2.37
C GLU A 96 -15.06 -4.38 3.70
N TYR A 97 -14.44 -3.22 3.77
CA TYR A 97 -13.79 -2.72 4.98
C TYR A 97 -14.77 -2.47 6.11
N LEU A 98 -15.93 -1.89 5.81
CA LEU A 98 -16.86 -1.47 6.84
C LEU A 98 -18.00 -2.46 7.07
N LYS A 99 -18.45 -3.21 6.04
CA LYS A 99 -19.55 -4.17 6.10
C LYS A 99 -20.81 -3.58 6.76
N ILE A 100 -21.20 -2.37 6.33
CA ILE A 100 -22.26 -1.58 6.96
C ILE A 100 -23.63 -2.19 6.67
N ASP A 101 -24.46 -2.33 7.72
CA ASP A 101 -25.89 -2.61 7.66
C ASP A 101 -26.69 -1.30 7.55
N SER A 102 -26.42 -0.36 8.47
CA SER A 102 -27.11 0.93 8.51
C SER A 102 -26.30 2.02 9.17
N MET A 103 -26.59 3.28 8.82
CA MET A 103 -26.05 4.46 9.48
C MET A 103 -27.16 5.45 9.84
N GLU A 104 -27.11 6.02 11.03
CA GLU A 104 -28.04 7.05 11.51
C GLU A 104 -27.25 8.29 11.94
N ALA A 105 -27.64 9.47 11.42
CA ALA A 105 -27.07 10.75 11.78
C ALA A 105 -28.09 11.58 12.57
N ASN A 106 -27.64 12.20 13.67
CA ASN A 106 -28.45 13.09 14.48
C ASN A 106 -27.59 14.23 15.03
N GLY A 107 -27.60 15.39 14.38
CA GLY A 107 -26.71 16.50 14.68
C GLY A 107 -25.25 16.13 14.47
N GLN A 108 -24.47 16.07 15.53
CA GLN A 108 -23.06 15.64 15.48
C GLN A 108 -22.85 14.16 15.77
N ASP A 109 -23.91 13.42 16.09
CA ASP A 109 -23.79 12.01 16.45
C ASP A 109 -24.06 11.10 15.24
N LEU A 110 -23.07 10.32 14.85
CA LEU A 110 -23.15 9.28 13.83
C LEU A 110 -23.14 7.90 14.48
N THR A 111 -24.19 7.12 14.25
CA THR A 111 -24.25 5.72 14.65
C THR A 111 -24.06 4.83 13.43
N ILE A 112 -23.09 3.92 13.47
CA ILE A 112 -22.80 2.92 12.43
C ILE A 112 -23.13 1.54 12.96
N LYS A 113 -23.92 0.77 12.19
CA LYS A 113 -24.16 -0.66 12.43
C LYS A 113 -23.58 -1.49 11.31
N THR A 114 -22.90 -2.56 11.67
CA THR A 114 -22.30 -3.52 10.73
C THR A 114 -23.17 -4.79 10.60
N THR A 115 -23.06 -5.47 9.48
CA THR A 115 -23.79 -6.73 9.20
C THR A 115 -23.29 -7.90 10.05
N GLU A 116 -22.08 -7.81 10.57
CA GLU A 116 -21.43 -8.78 11.44
C GLU A 116 -20.48 -8.07 12.41
N ALA A 117 -19.96 -8.76 13.42
CA ALA A 117 -18.98 -8.22 14.35
C ALA A 117 -17.76 -7.68 13.60
N ASN A 118 -17.43 -6.40 13.79
CA ASN A 118 -16.30 -5.75 13.14
C ASN A 118 -15.47 -4.94 14.15
N ALA A 119 -14.52 -5.61 14.80
CA ALA A 119 -13.64 -4.98 15.78
C ALA A 119 -12.67 -3.98 15.13
N ALA A 120 -12.35 -4.16 13.85
CA ALA A 120 -11.45 -3.30 13.10
C ALA A 120 -12.15 -2.09 12.45
N LEU A 121 -13.47 -1.89 12.64
CA LEU A 121 -14.21 -0.79 12.02
C LEU A 121 -13.53 0.56 12.28
N LEU A 122 -13.12 0.82 13.52
CA LEU A 122 -12.47 2.06 13.90
C LEU A 122 -11.16 2.27 13.12
N ASN A 123 -10.35 1.22 13.02
CA ASN A 123 -9.12 1.24 12.24
C ASN A 123 -9.41 1.41 10.75
N ASN A 124 -10.42 0.72 10.23
CA ASN A 124 -10.76 0.77 8.81
C ASN A 124 -11.23 2.16 8.36
N LEU A 125 -11.81 2.96 9.28
CA LEU A 125 -12.21 4.35 9.00
C LEU A 125 -11.05 5.34 8.84
N VAL A 126 -9.79 4.93 9.08
CA VAL A 126 -8.62 5.76 8.75
C VAL A 126 -8.25 5.68 7.26
N GLU A 127 -8.81 4.73 6.53
CA GLU A 127 -8.52 4.56 5.09
C GLU A 127 -9.01 5.80 4.32
N PRO A 128 -8.16 6.43 3.52
CA PRO A 128 -8.52 7.69 2.85
C PRO A 128 -9.66 7.60 1.82
N VAL A 129 -10.12 6.41 1.47
CA VAL A 129 -11.37 6.24 0.71
C VAL A 129 -12.58 6.80 1.48
N PHE A 130 -12.45 6.94 2.81
CA PHE A 130 -13.47 7.51 3.71
C PHE A 130 -13.20 8.98 4.07
N ASP A 131 -12.32 9.67 3.34
CA ASP A 131 -12.18 11.11 3.50
C ASP A 131 -13.53 11.81 3.34
N VAL A 132 -13.84 12.72 4.27
CA VAL A 132 -15.12 13.41 4.30
C VAL A 132 -15.08 14.58 3.31
N ILE A 133 -15.96 14.53 2.32
CA ILE A 133 -16.08 15.53 1.26
C ILE A 133 -17.48 16.15 1.24
N ASP A 134 -17.65 17.33 0.65
CA ASP A 134 -18.97 17.87 0.35
C ASP A 134 -19.58 17.13 -0.86
N THR A 135 -20.39 16.12 -0.59
CA THR A 135 -21.05 15.30 -1.61
C THR A 135 -22.13 16.02 -2.40
N THR A 136 -22.45 17.27 -2.04
CA THR A 136 -23.43 18.09 -2.79
C THR A 136 -22.80 18.86 -3.95
N GLU A 137 -21.47 18.79 -4.08
CA GLU A 137 -20.74 19.34 -5.23
C GLU A 137 -21.00 18.50 -6.50
N SER A 138 -20.73 19.10 -7.67
CA SER A 138 -20.82 18.33 -8.92
C SER A 138 -19.74 17.25 -9.00
N GLU A 139 -20.01 16.15 -9.71
CA GLU A 139 -19.02 15.09 -9.95
C GLU A 139 -17.73 15.64 -10.58
N GLU A 140 -17.82 16.58 -11.50
CA GLU A 140 -16.67 17.25 -12.11
C GLU A 140 -15.82 17.97 -11.04
N ASN A 141 -16.46 18.66 -10.09
CA ASN A 141 -15.76 19.35 -9.01
C ASN A 141 -15.14 18.36 -8.04
N ILE A 142 -15.85 17.29 -7.68
CA ILE A 142 -15.29 16.23 -6.81
C ILE A 142 -14.05 15.59 -7.46
N GLN A 143 -14.06 15.38 -8.77
CA GLN A 143 -12.93 14.78 -9.49
C GLN A 143 -11.73 15.71 -9.68
N THR A 144 -11.95 17.05 -9.69
CA THR A 144 -10.87 18.00 -10.04
C THR A 144 -10.44 18.91 -8.91
N ALA A 145 -11.35 19.23 -7.99
CA ALA A 145 -11.12 20.11 -6.84
C ALA A 145 -12.08 19.75 -5.70
N PRO A 146 -11.98 18.54 -5.11
CA PRO A 146 -12.90 18.10 -4.06
C PRO A 146 -12.88 19.06 -2.88
N VAL A 147 -14.09 19.38 -2.38
CA VAL A 147 -14.29 20.26 -1.24
C VAL A 147 -14.21 19.43 0.04
N CYS A 148 -13.13 19.59 0.77
CA CYS A 148 -12.79 18.83 1.97
C CYS A 148 -12.48 19.74 3.15
N THR A 149 -11.94 19.19 4.23
CA THR A 149 -11.74 19.87 5.53
C THR A 149 -10.29 20.19 5.83
N GLY A 150 -9.33 19.64 5.09
CA GLY A 150 -7.90 19.69 5.39
C GLY A 150 -7.26 21.08 5.32
N PRO A 151 -5.96 21.21 5.72
CA PRO A 151 -5.22 22.47 5.75
C PRO A 151 -5.00 23.11 4.38
N TYR A 152 -5.20 22.36 3.30
CA TYR A 152 -5.05 22.85 1.93
C TYR A 152 -6.30 22.60 1.09
N VAL A 153 -6.48 23.44 0.08
CA VAL A 153 -7.52 23.30 -0.94
C VAL A 153 -6.89 23.22 -2.33
N VAL A 154 -7.49 22.42 -3.20
CA VAL A 154 -7.03 22.34 -4.60
C VAL A 154 -7.42 23.61 -5.32
N SER A 155 -6.44 24.35 -5.82
CA SER A 155 -6.63 25.57 -6.61
C SER A 155 -6.34 25.38 -8.10
N GLY A 156 -5.76 24.25 -8.49
CA GLY A 156 -5.51 23.84 -9.87
C GLY A 156 -5.15 22.37 -9.95
N PHE A 157 -5.61 21.69 -10.99
CA PHE A 157 -5.35 20.29 -11.23
C PHE A 157 -5.19 20.01 -12.72
N THR A 158 -4.09 19.36 -13.05
CA THR A 158 -3.87 18.74 -14.37
C THR A 158 -3.62 17.26 -14.13
N PRO A 159 -4.52 16.36 -14.61
CA PRO A 159 -4.42 14.93 -14.39
C PRO A 159 -3.04 14.38 -14.70
N GLU A 160 -2.53 13.53 -13.81
CA GLU A 160 -1.24 12.83 -13.96
C GLU A 160 -0.02 13.77 -14.17
N GLN A 161 -0.16 15.05 -13.88
CA GLN A 161 0.91 16.05 -14.07
C GLN A 161 1.12 16.94 -12.86
N THR A 162 0.11 17.74 -12.47
CA THR A 162 0.29 18.75 -11.41
C THR A 162 -0.96 18.94 -10.57
N VAL A 163 -0.75 19.22 -9.28
CA VAL A 163 -1.76 19.74 -8.36
C VAL A 163 -1.23 21.02 -7.74
N THR A 164 -2.01 22.10 -7.81
CA THR A 164 -1.70 23.35 -7.10
C THR A 164 -2.63 23.46 -5.90
N LEU A 165 -2.05 23.73 -4.74
CA LEU A 165 -2.73 23.84 -3.47
C LEU A 165 -2.63 25.28 -2.94
N ALA A 166 -3.69 25.76 -2.31
CA ALA A 166 -3.70 26.98 -1.53
C ALA A 166 -4.05 26.67 -0.08
N ALA A 167 -3.51 27.46 0.87
CA ALA A 167 -3.88 27.33 2.27
C ALA A 167 -5.40 27.45 2.48
N ASN A 168 -5.98 26.58 3.28
CA ASN A 168 -7.38 26.66 3.70
C ASN A 168 -7.51 27.69 4.85
N PRO A 169 -8.12 28.85 4.63
CA PRO A 169 -8.20 29.89 5.65
C PRO A 169 -9.16 29.53 6.80
N THR A 170 -9.99 28.52 6.61
CA THR A 170 -10.99 28.05 7.59
C THR A 170 -10.63 26.72 8.21
N TYR A 171 -9.35 26.30 8.10
CA TYR A 171 -8.91 25.04 8.66
C TYR A 171 -9.12 25.01 10.18
N TRP A 172 -9.77 23.98 10.65
CA TRP A 172 -10.22 23.85 12.04
C TRP A 172 -9.08 23.59 13.04
N ASP A 173 -7.98 22.98 12.60
CA ASP A 173 -6.83 22.62 13.47
C ASP A 173 -5.64 23.57 13.23
N GLY A 174 -5.91 24.85 13.07
CA GLY A 174 -4.87 25.87 13.02
C GLY A 174 -4.68 26.54 11.65
N THR A 175 -3.44 26.87 11.33
CA THR A 175 -3.11 27.60 10.09
C THR A 175 -2.08 26.79 9.30
N ALA A 176 -2.32 26.63 8.00
CA ALA A 176 -1.35 25.99 7.10
C ALA A 176 -0.02 26.75 7.11
N GLY A 177 1.08 26.00 7.15
CA GLY A 177 2.42 26.58 7.23
C GLY A 177 2.92 27.24 5.93
N LEU A 178 2.31 26.90 4.78
CA LEU A 178 2.65 27.41 3.45
C LEU A 178 1.41 28.02 2.79
N ASP A 179 1.57 29.15 2.10
CA ASP A 179 0.47 29.79 1.39
C ASP A 179 0.01 29.00 0.16
N THR A 180 0.97 28.47 -0.58
CA THR A 180 0.74 27.70 -1.81
C THR A 180 1.77 26.59 -1.97
N ILE A 181 1.35 25.46 -2.52
CA ILE A 181 2.22 24.35 -2.86
C ILE A 181 1.91 23.93 -4.31
N THR A 182 2.93 23.77 -5.12
CA THR A 182 2.80 23.12 -6.44
C THR A 182 3.39 21.74 -6.36
N VAL A 183 2.57 20.72 -6.60
CA VAL A 183 2.99 19.33 -6.63
C VAL A 183 3.05 18.88 -8.08
N THR A 184 4.21 18.37 -8.51
CA THR A 184 4.44 17.92 -9.89
C THR A 184 4.77 16.43 -9.88
N GLN A 185 4.17 15.68 -10.80
CA GLN A 185 4.54 14.30 -11.01
C GLN A 185 5.88 14.21 -11.71
N ILE A 186 6.83 13.55 -11.07
CA ILE A 186 8.14 13.19 -11.63
C ILE A 186 8.30 11.69 -11.35
N ALA A 187 7.91 10.86 -12.29
CA ALA A 187 7.84 9.40 -12.10
C ALA A 187 9.22 8.74 -11.91
N ASP A 188 10.22 9.23 -12.60
CA ASP A 188 11.60 8.74 -12.55
C ASP A 188 12.33 9.25 -11.29
N ALA A 189 12.94 8.35 -10.51
CA ALA A 189 13.61 8.69 -9.24
C ALA A 189 14.88 9.51 -9.44
N ASP A 190 15.65 9.25 -10.48
CA ASP A 190 16.86 10.03 -10.79
C ASP A 190 16.48 11.44 -11.26
N ALA A 191 15.39 11.58 -12.02
CA ALA A 191 14.87 12.90 -12.39
C ALA A 191 14.42 13.69 -11.14
N ARG A 192 13.78 13.05 -10.13
CA ARG A 192 13.47 13.70 -8.85
C ARG A 192 14.72 14.15 -8.11
N ALA A 193 15.74 13.28 -8.06
CA ALA A 193 17.02 13.63 -7.45
C ALA A 193 17.69 14.83 -8.14
N MET A 194 17.66 14.88 -9.48
CA MET A 194 18.17 16.03 -10.23
C MET A 194 17.36 17.30 -10.00
N ALA A 195 16.05 17.21 -9.92
CA ALA A 195 15.15 18.34 -9.68
C ALA A 195 15.39 18.99 -8.30
N ILE A 196 15.63 18.19 -7.24
CA ILE A 196 16.07 18.69 -5.93
C ILE A 196 17.43 19.37 -6.02
N GLN A 197 18.41 18.76 -6.69
CA GLN A 197 19.76 19.32 -6.81
C GLN A 197 19.78 20.64 -7.59
N SER A 198 18.94 20.79 -8.59
CA SER A 198 18.83 22.02 -9.38
C SER A 198 18.03 23.13 -8.69
N GLY A 199 17.30 22.82 -7.61
CA GLY A 199 16.37 23.73 -6.94
C GLY A 199 15.08 23.96 -7.72
N GLU A 200 14.72 23.08 -8.64
CA GLU A 200 13.43 23.10 -9.34
C GLU A 200 12.29 22.71 -8.40
N ILE A 201 12.56 21.81 -7.46
CA ILE A 201 11.65 21.42 -6.38
C ILE A 201 12.34 21.57 -5.03
N ASP A 202 11.56 21.84 -3.99
CA ASP A 202 12.00 22.04 -2.61
C ASP A 202 11.91 20.76 -1.78
N LEU A 203 11.02 19.84 -2.17
CA LEU A 203 10.77 18.58 -1.48
C LEU A 203 10.46 17.47 -2.48
N THR A 204 10.95 16.29 -2.18
CA THR A 204 10.55 15.06 -2.87
C THR A 204 10.45 13.90 -1.89
N ASN A 205 9.72 12.88 -2.27
CA ASN A 205 9.69 11.59 -1.60
C ASN A 205 10.29 10.50 -2.50
N THR A 206 10.65 9.37 -1.90
CA THR A 206 11.05 8.16 -2.64
C THR A 206 12.26 8.38 -3.57
N ILE A 207 13.39 8.77 -2.97
CA ILE A 207 14.71 8.77 -3.63
C ILE A 207 15.26 7.34 -3.57
N ASP A 208 15.79 6.83 -4.67
CA ASP A 208 16.41 5.51 -4.72
C ASP A 208 17.65 5.43 -3.83
N ASN A 209 17.88 4.25 -3.26
CA ASN A 209 19.02 4.00 -2.36
C ASN A 209 20.38 4.35 -2.98
N THR A 210 20.53 4.16 -4.28
CA THR A 210 21.75 4.52 -5.03
C THR A 210 22.01 6.01 -5.06
N SER A 211 20.97 6.84 -5.06
CA SER A 211 21.03 8.30 -5.15
C SER A 211 20.95 9.01 -3.80
N VAL A 212 20.50 8.33 -2.73
CA VAL A 212 20.30 8.97 -1.42
C VAL A 212 21.58 9.54 -0.82
N THR A 213 22.73 8.91 -1.09
CA THR A 213 24.04 9.37 -0.61
C THR A 213 24.45 10.74 -1.14
N LEU A 214 23.88 11.19 -2.27
CA LEU A 214 24.09 12.54 -2.81
C LEU A 214 23.55 13.64 -1.87
N PHE A 215 22.65 13.28 -0.98
CA PHE A 215 21.92 14.18 -0.08
C PHE A 215 22.32 14.01 1.38
N THR A 216 22.57 12.78 1.85
CA THR A 216 22.85 12.48 3.28
C THR A 216 24.14 13.11 3.78
N ASP A 217 25.16 13.24 2.94
CA ASP A 217 26.46 13.81 3.29
C ASP A 217 26.56 15.31 2.98
N ASN A 218 25.45 15.98 2.69
CA ASN A 218 25.38 17.37 2.30
C ASN A 218 24.45 18.18 3.20
N GLU A 219 25.00 19.07 4.02
CA GLU A 219 24.27 19.92 4.97
C GLU A 219 23.22 20.86 4.31
N ALA A 220 23.24 20.99 2.98
CA ALA A 220 22.22 21.75 2.25
C ALA A 220 20.87 21.04 2.18
N TYR A 221 20.82 19.75 2.49
CA TYR A 221 19.62 18.94 2.41
C TYR A 221 19.23 18.36 3.77
N ASN A 222 17.94 18.22 3.99
CA ASN A 222 17.39 17.46 5.12
C ASN A 222 16.83 16.13 4.58
N VAL A 223 17.45 15.01 4.94
CA VAL A 223 17.04 13.68 4.56
C VAL A 223 16.37 12.99 5.75
N SER A 224 15.11 12.60 5.56
CA SER A 224 14.38 11.80 6.54
C SER A 224 14.16 10.39 5.99
N SER A 225 14.53 9.39 6.76
CA SER A 225 14.30 7.97 6.46
C SER A 225 13.56 7.32 7.62
N ILE A 226 12.46 6.67 7.31
CA ILE A 226 11.62 5.98 8.30
C ILE A 226 11.34 4.56 7.84
N ILE A 227 11.26 3.63 8.80
CA ILE A 227 10.77 2.27 8.53
C ILE A 227 9.25 2.37 8.39
N SER A 228 8.74 2.02 7.20
CA SER A 228 7.31 2.00 6.92
C SER A 228 6.71 0.62 7.20
N PRO A 229 5.37 0.49 7.31
CA PRO A 229 4.71 -0.81 7.41
C PRO A 229 4.71 -1.61 6.09
N ARG A 230 5.47 -1.18 5.09
CA ARG A 230 5.58 -1.89 3.82
C ARG A 230 6.66 -2.96 3.85
N VAL A 231 6.36 -4.09 3.21
CA VAL A 231 7.30 -5.21 3.02
C VAL A 231 7.27 -5.67 1.57
N ASN A 232 8.42 -6.08 1.05
CA ASN A 232 8.49 -6.81 -0.22
C ASN A 232 8.20 -8.28 0.07
N VAL A 233 7.01 -8.73 -0.32
CA VAL A 233 6.53 -10.09 -0.12
C VAL A 233 6.64 -10.87 -1.42
N ALA A 234 7.21 -12.08 -1.38
CA ALA A 234 7.19 -13.01 -2.49
C ALA A 234 5.94 -13.90 -2.39
N TYR A 235 5.05 -13.76 -3.35
CA TYR A 235 3.83 -14.55 -3.49
C TYR A 235 4.11 -15.77 -4.35
N MET A 236 3.82 -16.96 -3.82
CA MET A 236 4.02 -18.23 -4.48
C MET A 236 2.66 -18.83 -4.90
N ASN A 237 2.48 -19.13 -6.16
CA ASN A 237 1.27 -19.77 -6.67
C ASN A 237 1.16 -21.21 -6.15
N GLN A 238 0.12 -21.49 -5.38
CA GLN A 238 -0.13 -22.81 -4.78
C GLN A 238 -1.15 -23.65 -5.56
N ALA A 239 -1.58 -23.19 -6.74
CA ALA A 239 -2.46 -23.98 -7.61
C ALA A 239 -1.79 -25.29 -8.04
N GLU A 240 -2.59 -26.33 -8.26
CA GLU A 240 -2.10 -27.66 -8.69
C GLU A 240 -1.31 -27.63 -10.02
N THR A 241 -1.49 -26.57 -10.80
CA THR A 241 -0.79 -26.34 -12.08
C THR A 241 0.60 -25.74 -11.92
N SER A 242 0.94 -25.21 -10.75
CA SER A 242 2.26 -24.64 -10.46
C SER A 242 3.16 -25.66 -9.79
N PRO A 243 4.46 -25.73 -10.12
CA PRO A 243 5.44 -26.51 -9.37
C PRO A 243 5.46 -26.14 -7.88
N LEU A 244 5.18 -24.89 -7.54
CA LEU A 244 5.10 -24.39 -6.16
C LEU A 244 3.88 -24.88 -5.38
N HIS A 245 3.00 -25.71 -5.98
CA HIS A 245 2.02 -26.50 -5.23
C HIS A 245 2.71 -27.43 -4.21
N ASP A 246 3.90 -27.94 -4.52
CA ASP A 246 4.69 -28.76 -3.57
C ASP A 246 5.25 -27.90 -2.43
N LEU A 247 4.79 -28.15 -1.21
CA LEU A 247 5.27 -27.49 0.00
C LEU A 247 6.78 -27.63 0.20
N LYS A 248 7.39 -28.75 -0.25
CA LYS A 248 8.83 -28.96 -0.09
C LYS A 248 9.62 -28.05 -1.01
N LEU A 249 9.14 -27.85 -2.24
CA LEU A 249 9.74 -26.90 -3.16
C LEU A 249 9.62 -25.46 -2.61
N ARG A 250 8.44 -25.05 -2.10
CA ARG A 250 8.28 -23.73 -1.46
C ARG A 250 9.25 -23.52 -0.30
N LYS A 251 9.43 -24.54 0.56
CA LYS A 251 10.40 -24.48 1.66
C LYS A 251 11.83 -24.34 1.17
N ALA A 252 12.20 -25.08 0.13
CA ALA A 252 13.54 -25.00 -0.47
C ALA A 252 13.79 -23.59 -1.05
N VAL A 253 12.84 -23.03 -1.79
CA VAL A 253 12.89 -21.65 -2.28
C VAL A 253 13.07 -20.66 -1.13
N SER A 254 12.33 -20.85 -0.02
CA SER A 254 12.42 -19.95 1.15
C SER A 254 13.78 -19.99 1.85
N TYR A 255 14.48 -21.14 1.86
CA TYR A 255 15.85 -21.26 2.36
C TYR A 255 16.91 -20.78 1.37
N ALA A 256 16.64 -20.87 0.06
CA ALA A 256 17.60 -20.50 -0.97
C ALA A 256 17.78 -18.98 -1.13
N VAL A 257 16.81 -18.15 -0.73
CA VAL A 257 16.82 -16.69 -0.95
C VAL A 257 17.52 -15.94 0.18
N ASN A 258 18.47 -15.08 -0.17
CA ASN A 258 19.27 -14.29 0.78
C ASN A 258 18.65 -12.91 1.04
N ARG A 259 17.69 -12.86 1.97
CA ARG A 259 16.94 -11.62 2.29
C ARG A 259 17.82 -10.51 2.83
N ASP A 260 18.87 -10.83 3.61
CA ASP A 260 19.80 -9.82 4.13
C ASP A 260 20.55 -9.12 2.99
N ALA A 261 21.07 -9.91 2.02
CA ALA A 261 21.72 -9.34 0.84
C ALA A 261 20.74 -8.50 -0.02
N TYR A 262 19.48 -8.91 -0.11
CA TYR A 262 18.47 -8.15 -0.85
C TYR A 262 18.14 -6.82 -0.16
N ALA A 263 18.06 -6.83 1.17
CA ALA A 263 17.87 -5.60 1.94
C ALA A 263 19.01 -4.60 1.72
N ASP A 264 20.25 -5.09 1.67
CA ASP A 264 21.43 -4.25 1.38
C ASP A 264 21.36 -3.65 -0.05
N LEU A 265 20.86 -4.42 -1.03
CA LEU A 265 20.74 -3.96 -2.42
C LEU A 265 19.70 -2.85 -2.59
N ILE A 266 18.56 -2.93 -1.92
CA ILE A 266 17.45 -1.99 -2.10
C ILE A 266 17.31 -0.96 -0.97
N GLY A 267 18.19 -1.02 0.06
CA GLY A 267 18.20 -0.05 1.16
C GLY A 267 17.09 -0.24 2.17
N GLY A 268 16.97 -1.46 2.71
CA GLY A 268 15.97 -1.80 3.72
C GLY A 268 16.53 -2.65 4.85
N SER A 269 15.68 -3.45 5.47
CA SER A 269 16.04 -4.53 6.40
C SER A 269 15.33 -5.82 6.01
N ALA A 270 15.95 -6.96 6.31
CA ALA A 270 15.34 -8.27 6.04
C ALA A 270 14.10 -8.46 6.91
N ALA A 271 12.96 -8.70 6.26
CA ALA A 271 11.71 -8.95 6.97
C ALA A 271 11.66 -10.37 7.52
N HIS A 272 11.21 -10.55 8.76
CA HIS A 272 11.00 -11.84 9.40
C HIS A 272 9.60 -12.40 9.18
N SER A 273 8.67 -11.56 8.76
CA SER A 273 7.28 -11.88 8.46
C SER A 273 6.74 -10.97 7.37
N ALA A 274 5.45 -11.08 7.06
CA ALA A 274 4.74 -10.14 6.21
C ALA A 274 4.53 -8.76 6.86
N TYR A 275 4.97 -8.58 8.10
CA TYR A 275 4.89 -7.31 8.85
C TYR A 275 6.28 -6.74 9.06
N SER A 276 6.42 -5.44 8.83
CA SER A 276 7.67 -4.73 9.11
C SER A 276 7.84 -4.48 10.62
N ASP A 277 9.06 -4.16 11.03
CA ASP A 277 9.38 -3.84 12.43
C ASP A 277 8.70 -2.55 12.92
N SER A 278 8.10 -1.76 12.05
CA SER A 278 7.28 -0.60 12.44
C SER A 278 5.89 -0.98 12.94
N THR A 279 5.49 -2.27 12.80
CA THR A 279 4.19 -2.75 13.24
C THR A 279 4.29 -3.58 14.52
N PRO A 280 3.26 -3.57 15.41
CA PRO A 280 3.28 -4.36 16.64
C PRO A 280 2.94 -5.85 16.44
N PHE A 281 2.97 -6.36 15.19
CA PHE A 281 2.42 -7.68 14.86
C PHE A 281 3.50 -8.74 14.65
N GLY A 282 3.65 -9.67 15.60
CA GLY A 282 4.21 -11.00 15.39
C GLY A 282 5.70 -11.16 15.11
N ASN A 283 6.47 -10.09 15.05
CA ASN A 283 7.88 -10.18 14.66
C ASN A 283 8.71 -11.04 15.62
N ASP A 284 8.50 -10.96 16.92
CA ASP A 284 9.29 -11.64 17.94
C ASP A 284 8.95 -13.15 18.10
N THR A 285 7.82 -13.58 17.52
CA THR A 285 7.30 -14.94 17.70
C THR A 285 7.44 -15.81 16.45
N ILE A 286 7.81 -15.23 15.32
CA ILE A 286 7.89 -15.93 14.03
C ILE A 286 9.31 -16.39 13.78
N THR A 287 9.48 -17.71 13.57
CA THR A 287 10.75 -18.27 13.10
C THR A 287 10.84 -18.10 11.60
N ALA A 288 11.58 -17.10 11.15
CA ALA A 288 11.84 -16.89 9.74
C ALA A 288 12.69 -18.03 9.15
N TYR A 289 12.50 -18.29 7.85
CA TYR A 289 13.44 -19.07 7.08
C TYR A 289 14.73 -18.24 6.91
N THR A 290 15.84 -18.69 7.48
CA THR A 290 17.16 -18.08 7.27
C THR A 290 17.79 -18.63 6.00
N TYR A 291 18.57 -17.79 5.30
CA TYR A 291 19.31 -18.22 4.12
C TYR A 291 20.23 -19.41 4.43
N ASP A 292 20.03 -20.52 3.72
CA ASP A 292 20.78 -21.77 3.86
C ASP A 292 20.64 -22.60 2.56
N GLU A 293 21.58 -22.38 1.62
CA GLU A 293 21.63 -23.14 0.36
C GLU A 293 21.77 -24.65 0.58
N ALA A 294 22.55 -25.07 1.59
CA ALA A 294 22.75 -26.49 1.87
C ALA A 294 21.44 -27.12 2.34
N LYS A 295 20.67 -26.43 3.16
CA LYS A 295 19.36 -26.88 3.61
C LYS A 295 18.35 -26.92 2.47
N ALA A 296 18.37 -25.91 1.58
CA ALA A 296 17.53 -25.89 0.37
C ALA A 296 17.83 -27.10 -0.52
N ALA A 297 19.11 -27.36 -0.80
CA ALA A 297 19.55 -28.52 -1.58
C ALA A 297 19.16 -29.86 -0.93
N GLU A 298 19.34 -29.99 0.39
CA GLU A 298 18.93 -31.20 1.16
C GLU A 298 17.42 -31.46 1.00
N ILE A 299 16.59 -30.43 1.10
CA ILE A 299 15.13 -30.54 0.94
C ILE A 299 14.79 -31.01 -0.47
N LEU A 300 15.41 -30.43 -1.49
CA LEU A 300 15.18 -30.77 -2.90
C LEU A 300 15.59 -32.21 -3.18
N ASP A 301 16.78 -32.64 -2.70
CA ASP A 301 17.29 -34.02 -2.86
C ASP A 301 16.35 -35.04 -2.22
N ASN A 302 15.90 -34.79 -0.98
CA ASN A 302 14.97 -35.62 -0.24
C ASN A 302 13.57 -35.67 -0.86
N ALA A 303 13.18 -34.62 -1.60
CA ALA A 303 11.92 -34.55 -2.32
C ALA A 303 11.96 -35.17 -3.72
N GLY A 304 13.17 -35.55 -4.20
CA GLY A 304 13.36 -36.19 -5.49
C GLY A 304 13.64 -35.25 -6.66
N TYR A 305 13.84 -33.97 -6.41
CA TYR A 305 14.28 -32.98 -7.41
C TYR A 305 15.77 -33.21 -7.71
N LYS A 306 16.14 -33.60 -8.92
CA LYS A 306 17.53 -33.99 -9.27
C LYS A 306 17.88 -33.49 -10.66
N ASP A 307 19.09 -33.03 -10.84
CA ASP A 307 19.67 -32.77 -12.15
C ASP A 307 20.06 -34.14 -12.78
N VAL A 308 19.19 -34.68 -13.65
CA VAL A 308 19.37 -35.99 -14.28
C VAL A 308 20.02 -35.90 -15.67
N ASN A 309 19.97 -34.72 -16.29
CA ASN A 309 20.54 -34.47 -17.61
C ASN A 309 21.93 -33.80 -17.55
N ASN A 310 22.36 -33.34 -16.36
CA ASN A 310 23.61 -32.65 -16.04
C ASN A 310 23.75 -31.28 -16.75
N ASP A 311 22.67 -30.55 -16.85
CA ASP A 311 22.68 -29.17 -17.38
C ASP A 311 22.82 -28.10 -16.28
N GLY A 312 22.83 -28.52 -15.02
CA GLY A 312 22.95 -27.68 -13.84
C GLY A 312 21.61 -27.29 -13.22
N TYR A 313 20.50 -27.75 -13.77
CA TYR A 313 19.17 -27.55 -13.23
C TYR A 313 18.52 -28.89 -12.85
N ARG A 314 17.65 -28.83 -11.86
CA ARG A 314 16.91 -29.99 -11.34
C ARG A 314 15.61 -30.18 -12.11
N GLU A 315 15.24 -31.42 -12.35
CA GLU A 315 13.92 -31.80 -12.83
C GLU A 315 12.96 -32.05 -11.65
N MET A 316 11.67 -32.02 -11.98
CA MET A 316 10.58 -32.48 -11.12
C MET A 316 10.77 -33.97 -10.76
N PRO A 317 10.17 -34.45 -9.64
CA PRO A 317 10.30 -35.87 -9.26
C PRO A 317 9.77 -36.87 -10.30
N ASP A 318 8.92 -36.44 -11.21
CA ASP A 318 8.42 -37.25 -12.33
C ASP A 318 9.31 -37.19 -13.57
N GLY A 319 10.40 -36.45 -13.51
CA GLY A 319 11.37 -36.28 -14.59
C GLY A 319 11.03 -35.20 -15.61
N SER A 320 9.94 -34.43 -15.41
CA SER A 320 9.66 -33.24 -16.20
C SER A 320 10.55 -32.08 -15.81
N GLU A 321 10.70 -31.12 -16.70
CA GLU A 321 11.50 -29.91 -16.47
C GLU A 321 10.91 -29.07 -15.30
N LEU A 322 11.78 -28.60 -14.41
CA LEU A 322 11.42 -27.63 -13.36
C LEU A 322 11.78 -26.22 -13.81
N VAL A 323 10.79 -25.44 -14.21
CA VAL A 323 10.94 -24.02 -14.50
C VAL A 323 9.95 -23.24 -13.68
N LEU A 324 10.42 -22.22 -12.96
CA LEU A 324 9.58 -21.28 -12.24
C LEU A 324 9.45 -19.99 -13.03
N ASN A 325 8.23 -19.56 -13.29
CA ASN A 325 7.91 -18.31 -13.97
C ASN A 325 7.73 -17.19 -12.95
N TYR A 326 8.70 -16.28 -12.88
CA TYR A 326 8.62 -15.08 -12.07
C TYR A 326 7.96 -13.94 -12.83
N LEU A 327 6.83 -13.45 -12.34
CA LEU A 327 6.06 -12.40 -12.99
C LEU A 327 6.52 -11.01 -12.54
N GLN A 328 6.81 -10.14 -13.51
CA GLN A 328 7.26 -8.76 -13.30
C GLN A 328 6.50 -7.78 -14.20
N ALA A 329 6.18 -6.58 -13.72
CA ALA A 329 5.64 -5.51 -14.56
C ALA A 329 6.71 -4.95 -15.50
N ALA A 330 6.38 -4.77 -16.77
CA ALA A 330 7.30 -4.22 -17.78
C ALA A 330 7.48 -2.69 -17.61
N ASP A 331 6.37 -1.96 -17.35
CA ASP A 331 6.35 -0.49 -17.43
C ASP A 331 6.27 0.23 -16.09
N HIS A 332 5.94 -0.46 -14.99
CA HIS A 332 5.69 0.14 -13.69
C HIS A 332 6.39 -0.58 -12.53
N GLY A 333 7.31 -1.49 -12.84
CA GLY A 333 8.17 -2.08 -11.83
C GLY A 333 9.09 -1.02 -11.24
N SER A 334 9.16 -0.90 -9.90
CA SER A 334 10.23 -0.13 -9.29
C SER A 334 11.59 -0.73 -9.68
N ALA A 335 12.64 0.07 -9.68
CA ALA A 335 14.01 -0.43 -9.86
C ALA A 335 14.30 -1.59 -8.89
N ASP A 336 13.81 -1.49 -7.65
CA ASP A 336 13.91 -2.53 -6.62
C ASP A 336 13.27 -3.86 -7.06
N SER A 337 12.13 -3.83 -7.74
CA SER A 337 11.46 -5.05 -8.21
C SER A 337 12.32 -5.82 -9.23
N ALA A 338 12.97 -5.10 -10.15
CA ALA A 338 13.87 -5.70 -11.14
C ALA A 338 15.16 -6.27 -10.50
N ILE A 339 15.71 -5.53 -9.52
CA ILE A 339 16.86 -5.97 -8.73
C ILE A 339 16.51 -7.25 -7.98
N LEU A 340 15.38 -7.27 -7.27
CA LEU A 340 14.92 -8.44 -6.51
C LEU A 340 14.67 -9.66 -7.42
N ALA A 341 14.02 -9.47 -8.57
CA ALA A 341 13.78 -10.56 -9.53
C ALA A 341 15.11 -11.22 -9.96
N THR A 342 16.11 -10.41 -10.30
CA THR A 342 17.43 -10.88 -10.73
C THR A 342 18.20 -11.57 -9.57
N ALA A 343 18.11 -11.02 -8.36
CA ALA A 343 18.75 -11.60 -7.19
C ALA A 343 18.14 -12.96 -6.83
N VAL A 344 16.82 -13.07 -6.82
CA VAL A 344 16.09 -14.33 -6.61
C VAL A 344 16.47 -15.38 -7.68
N GLN A 345 16.53 -14.97 -8.95
CA GLN A 345 16.94 -15.86 -10.05
C GLN A 345 18.35 -16.42 -9.82
N SER A 346 19.28 -15.57 -9.38
CA SER A 346 20.66 -15.97 -9.09
C SER A 346 20.73 -16.99 -7.93
N ASP A 347 20.02 -16.72 -6.85
CA ASP A 347 20.02 -17.60 -5.67
C ASP A 347 19.38 -18.96 -5.98
N LEU A 348 18.25 -18.97 -6.71
CA LEU A 348 17.59 -20.21 -7.11
C LEU A 348 18.47 -21.05 -8.03
N LYS A 349 19.24 -20.42 -8.91
CA LYS A 349 20.22 -21.11 -9.77
C LYS A 349 21.29 -21.82 -8.95
N ASN A 350 21.76 -21.22 -7.83
CA ASN A 350 22.78 -21.83 -6.96
C ASN A 350 22.35 -23.19 -6.38
N VAL A 351 21.03 -23.38 -6.22
CA VAL A 351 20.46 -24.66 -5.74
C VAL A 351 19.87 -25.51 -6.86
N GLY A 352 20.12 -25.13 -8.11
CA GLY A 352 19.71 -25.87 -9.31
C GLY A 352 18.24 -25.70 -9.69
N ILE A 353 17.59 -24.60 -9.31
CA ILE A 353 16.22 -24.27 -9.75
C ILE A 353 16.32 -23.28 -10.94
N HIS A 354 15.74 -23.65 -12.05
CA HIS A 354 15.61 -22.75 -13.21
C HIS A 354 14.43 -21.77 -12.96
N MET A 355 14.70 -20.48 -13.08
CA MET A 355 13.66 -19.44 -13.01
C MET A 355 13.74 -18.52 -14.22
N GLU A 356 12.62 -18.30 -14.87
CA GLU A 356 12.46 -17.33 -15.96
C GLU A 356 11.73 -16.08 -15.47
N ILE A 357 12.20 -14.89 -15.87
CA ILE A 357 11.56 -13.61 -15.54
C ILE A 357 10.64 -13.23 -16.69
N LEU A 358 9.34 -13.21 -16.43
CA LEU A 358 8.29 -12.84 -17.38
C LEU A 358 7.91 -11.37 -17.16
N SER A 359 8.42 -10.47 -18.01
CA SER A 359 8.04 -9.06 -18.02
C SER A 359 6.76 -8.86 -18.82
N VAL A 360 5.69 -8.38 -18.18
CA VAL A 360 4.37 -8.23 -18.77
C VAL A 360 3.80 -6.82 -18.54
N GLU A 361 3.00 -6.32 -19.48
CA GLU A 361 2.37 -5.00 -19.38
C GLU A 361 1.22 -4.98 -18.36
N ASN A 362 0.46 -6.06 -18.26
CA ASN A 362 -0.69 -6.18 -17.34
C ASN A 362 -0.51 -7.36 -16.36
N LEU A 363 0.05 -7.07 -15.19
CA LEU A 363 0.21 -8.06 -14.12
C LEU A 363 -1.13 -8.69 -13.69
N SER A 364 -2.19 -7.89 -13.58
CA SER A 364 -3.48 -8.33 -13.06
C SER A 364 -4.11 -9.45 -13.89
N ASP A 365 -3.93 -9.41 -15.21
CA ASP A 365 -4.44 -10.46 -16.09
C ASP A 365 -3.74 -11.80 -15.85
N TYR A 366 -2.42 -11.78 -15.74
CA TYR A 366 -1.62 -12.98 -15.44
C TYR A 366 -1.91 -13.53 -14.05
N GLN A 367 -2.01 -12.66 -13.04
CA GLN A 367 -2.37 -13.05 -11.67
C GLN A 367 -3.78 -13.67 -11.61
N THR A 368 -4.76 -13.05 -12.26
CA THR A 368 -6.15 -13.54 -12.29
C THR A 368 -6.27 -14.91 -12.99
N GLN A 369 -5.48 -15.12 -14.04
CA GLN A 369 -5.46 -16.39 -14.79
C GLN A 369 -4.59 -17.46 -14.12
N GLY A 370 -3.77 -17.10 -13.13
CA GLY A 370 -2.81 -17.98 -12.49
C GLY A 370 -1.60 -18.34 -13.36
N ASN A 371 -1.27 -17.50 -14.35
CA ASN A 371 -0.18 -17.70 -15.30
C ASN A 371 1.16 -17.19 -14.74
N PHE A 372 1.53 -17.66 -13.57
CA PHE A 372 2.79 -17.35 -12.87
C PHE A 372 3.08 -18.44 -11.83
N ASP A 373 4.32 -18.51 -11.37
CA ASP A 373 4.70 -19.33 -10.21
C ASP A 373 5.03 -18.47 -8.99
N LEU A 374 5.74 -17.36 -9.19
CA LEU A 374 5.97 -16.39 -8.13
C LEU A 374 6.06 -14.96 -8.66
N TYR A 375 5.82 -13.99 -7.78
CA TYR A 375 6.09 -12.56 -8.00
C TYR A 375 6.35 -11.89 -6.66
N THR A 376 6.97 -10.71 -6.68
CA THR A 376 7.07 -9.86 -5.49
C THR A 376 6.16 -8.64 -5.60
N ALA A 377 5.60 -8.24 -4.48
CA ALA A 377 4.89 -6.98 -4.33
C ALA A 377 5.36 -6.23 -3.09
N ASN A 378 5.34 -4.91 -3.16
CA ASN A 378 5.63 -4.03 -2.04
C ASN A 378 4.33 -3.69 -1.32
N ASP A 379 3.93 -4.53 -0.37
CA ASP A 379 2.65 -4.43 0.30
C ASP A 379 2.73 -3.68 1.62
N ASN A 380 1.69 -2.89 1.90
CA ASN A 380 1.41 -2.42 3.24
C ASN A 380 0.48 -3.44 3.91
N SER A 381 1.03 -4.27 4.80
CA SER A 381 0.28 -5.34 5.47
C SER A 381 -0.62 -4.85 6.62
N ALA A 382 -0.51 -3.58 7.00
CA ALA A 382 -1.35 -2.96 8.01
C ALA A 382 -1.70 -1.50 7.62
N PRO A 383 -2.39 -1.27 6.49
CA PRO A 383 -2.64 0.08 5.96
C PRO A 383 -3.50 0.93 6.90
N THR A 384 -4.31 0.31 7.72
CA THR A 384 -5.21 0.94 8.69
C THR A 384 -4.71 0.83 10.15
N GLY A 385 -3.44 0.42 10.34
CA GLY A 385 -2.92 0.07 11.66
C GLY A 385 -3.46 -1.26 12.23
N ASP A 386 -4.35 -1.96 11.49
CA ASP A 386 -4.88 -3.28 11.82
C ASP A 386 -4.55 -4.29 10.69
N PRO A 387 -4.14 -5.53 11.03
CA PRO A 387 -3.74 -6.52 10.03
C PRO A 387 -4.92 -7.26 9.37
N GLN A 388 -6.16 -7.10 9.86
CA GLN A 388 -7.30 -7.95 9.49
C GLN A 388 -7.53 -8.03 7.99
N ILE A 389 -7.64 -6.88 7.33
CA ILE A 389 -7.97 -6.84 5.89
C ILE A 389 -6.89 -7.52 5.05
N TRP A 390 -5.61 -7.31 5.38
CA TRP A 390 -4.53 -7.96 4.68
C TRP A 390 -4.53 -9.48 4.90
N LEU A 391 -4.76 -9.93 6.14
CA LEU A 391 -4.88 -11.35 6.48
C LEU A 391 -6.08 -12.00 5.76
N GLU A 392 -7.24 -11.36 5.75
CA GLU A 392 -8.42 -11.85 5.03
C GLU A 392 -8.12 -11.98 3.53
N THR A 393 -7.47 -10.97 2.94
CA THR A 393 -7.11 -10.98 1.51
C THR A 393 -6.11 -12.08 1.16
N MET A 394 -5.09 -12.30 1.99
CA MET A 394 -3.96 -13.15 1.66
C MET A 394 -4.14 -14.61 2.09
N TYR A 395 -4.85 -14.87 3.19
CA TYR A 395 -4.95 -16.19 3.80
C TYR A 395 -6.34 -16.82 3.79
N THR A 396 -7.36 -16.14 3.25
CA THR A 396 -8.66 -16.77 3.00
C THR A 396 -8.73 -17.32 1.57
N GLY A 397 -9.59 -18.29 1.33
CA GLY A 397 -9.76 -18.89 0.00
C GLY A 397 -10.34 -17.95 -1.06
N LEU A 398 -10.77 -16.74 -0.65
CA LEU A 398 -11.29 -15.68 -1.51
C LEU A 398 -10.56 -14.39 -1.17
N GLY A 399 -10.04 -13.71 -2.19
CA GLY A 399 -9.56 -12.34 -2.03
C GLY A 399 -10.71 -11.36 -1.75
N THR A 400 -10.38 -10.12 -1.35
CA THR A 400 -11.35 -9.07 -1.00
C THR A 400 -12.43 -8.80 -2.06
N SER A 401 -12.20 -9.10 -3.32
CA SER A 401 -13.19 -8.98 -4.42
C SER A 401 -13.88 -10.30 -4.78
N GLY A 402 -13.88 -11.30 -3.88
CA GLY A 402 -14.46 -12.62 -4.14
C GLY A 402 -13.68 -13.46 -5.16
N LYS A 403 -12.49 -13.02 -5.57
CA LYS A 403 -11.60 -13.76 -6.48
C LYS A 403 -10.81 -14.81 -5.71
N LYS A 404 -10.62 -15.98 -6.32
CA LYS A 404 -9.84 -17.06 -5.72
C LYS A 404 -8.41 -16.59 -5.44
N ASN A 405 -7.98 -16.69 -4.20
CA ASN A 405 -6.59 -16.47 -3.83
C ASN A 405 -5.76 -17.73 -4.18
N LEU A 406 -4.78 -17.58 -5.05
CA LEU A 406 -3.88 -18.66 -5.47
C LEU A 406 -2.60 -18.73 -4.63
N THR A 407 -2.36 -17.76 -3.74
CA THR A 407 -1.10 -17.61 -3.00
C THR A 407 -1.23 -17.91 -1.50
N GLY A 408 -2.45 -18.06 -0.97
CA GLY A 408 -2.73 -18.31 0.44
C GLY A 408 -3.65 -19.48 0.72
#